data_20a3a62e5e4ab5575c492a6d723ddbcf
#
_entry.id   20a3a62e5e4ab5575c492a6d723ddbcf
#
_cell.length_a   1.000
_cell.length_b   1.000
_cell.length_c   1.000
_cell.angle_alpha   90.00
_cell.angle_beta   90.00
_cell.angle_gamma   90.00
#
_symmetry.space_group_name_H-M   'P 1'
#
loop_
_entity.id
_entity.type
_entity.pdbx_description
1 polymer ?
#
loop_
_entity_poly.entity_id
_entity_poly.type
_entity_poly.pdbx_seq_one_letter_code
_entity_poly.pdbx_strand_id
1 'polypeptide(L)'
;MDFISNPDTYWIADLSVHSFIPIGSAPSGGVMDFSIPVERAAELEDFDVFLKEKVSSNLPTWNREGIVPRSFFQMMGNAGWYGYRWQDERLVKRPGLRETLLLERIAKLSPGVAVAVLIVSDLGLTALNLFGTDGQIERFGAGAVRGENLICFGNTENLAGSDAAGITMSAEKTNDGWVLNGSKAYTTNGLVSDLAVVTAVTEPEAPRNRRISMFLVELDSEGISRKKLNKQVWIPSDLSRIEFNQVFVPDDHLMGNQGKGLQQTLTVFTNSRIPISGLALGTAAGAFDLAVQRARSRMVFGRPIAEFQSKAFEIADFYARLEAARLMVYRAAVAMDSGADFRFEASLAKYLSVEIAKKLCPWAADLFGAASVVREHPVHKFPMDAWAVSLAEGTQDVQKLVICREIMKKRIQNDG
;
A
#
# COMPACT_ATOMS: atom_id res chain seq x y z
N MET A 1 33.59 -13.92 -14.43
CA MET A 1 34.50 -13.59 -13.36
C MET A 1 34.12 -12.20 -12.89
N ASP A 2 34.06 -12.00 -11.61
CA ASP A 2 33.81 -10.73 -10.90
C ASP A 2 32.39 -10.14 -10.92
N PHE A 3 31.41 -10.91 -10.41
CA PHE A 3 30.10 -10.39 -10.03
C PHE A 3 29.93 -10.13 -8.53
N ILE A 4 31.00 -10.25 -7.73
CA ILE A 4 30.97 -10.09 -6.25
C ILE A 4 31.63 -8.78 -5.80
N SER A 5 32.29 -8.01 -6.69
CA SER A 5 33.19 -6.93 -6.27
C SER A 5 32.60 -5.52 -6.20
N ASN A 6 31.32 -5.30 -6.53
CA ASN A 6 30.71 -3.99 -6.32
C ASN A 6 29.22 -4.06 -5.97
N PRO A 7 28.86 -4.08 -4.67
CA PRO A 7 27.47 -4.05 -4.21
C PRO A 7 26.74 -2.76 -4.59
N ASP A 8 27.44 -1.68 -4.89
CA ASP A 8 26.86 -0.35 -5.14
C ASP A 8 26.27 -0.17 -6.52
N THR A 9 26.61 -1.04 -7.48
CA THR A 9 26.12 -0.95 -8.89
C THR A 9 24.77 -1.62 -9.12
N TYR A 10 24.26 -2.42 -8.21
CA TYR A 10 22.98 -3.13 -8.37
C TYR A 10 21.72 -2.33 -8.03
N TRP A 11 21.88 -1.17 -7.40
CA TRP A 11 20.76 -0.37 -6.91
C TRP A 11 20.22 0.63 -7.93
N ILE A 12 20.93 0.85 -9.02
CA ILE A 12 20.47 1.69 -10.12
C ILE A 12 19.82 0.79 -11.17
N ALA A 13 18.60 0.30 -10.92
CA ALA A 13 17.73 -0.02 -12.02
C ALA A 13 17.55 1.29 -12.80
N ASP A 14 17.98 1.28 -14.05
CA ASP A 14 17.76 2.41 -14.94
C ASP A 14 16.25 2.66 -15.01
N LEU A 15 15.78 3.70 -14.31
CA LEU A 15 14.38 4.09 -14.28
C LEU A 15 13.88 4.55 -15.65
N SER A 16 14.82 4.75 -16.62
CA SER A 16 14.54 5.21 -17.97
C SER A 16 13.94 4.14 -18.89
N VAL A 17 13.92 2.86 -18.51
CA VAL A 17 13.31 1.81 -19.33
C VAL A 17 11.83 1.71 -19.05
N HIS A 18 11.07 2.31 -19.95
CA HIS A 18 9.62 2.23 -20.16
C HIS A 18 8.71 3.27 -19.51
N SER A 19 8.79 4.51 -20.00
CA SER A 19 7.58 5.28 -20.27
C SER A 19 6.89 4.73 -21.53
N PHE A 20 6.30 3.55 -21.46
CA PHE A 20 5.52 2.99 -22.55
C PHE A 20 4.03 3.28 -22.41
N ILE A 21 3.69 4.55 -22.41
CA ILE A 21 2.43 5.02 -22.96
C ILE A 21 2.81 6.19 -23.87
N PRO A 22 2.59 6.12 -25.17
CA PRO A 22 2.91 7.23 -26.06
C PRO A 22 2.15 8.47 -25.61
N ILE A 23 2.87 9.56 -25.43
CA ILE A 23 2.29 10.88 -25.26
C ILE A 23 1.75 11.27 -26.62
N GLY A 24 0.49 10.98 -26.89
CA GLY A 24 -0.23 11.39 -28.08
C GLY A 24 -1.08 12.59 -27.80
N SER A 25 -1.02 13.62 -28.65
CA SER A 25 -2.00 14.71 -28.64
C SER A 25 -3.40 14.14 -28.91
N ALA A 26 -4.34 14.34 -27.97
CA ALA A 26 -5.70 13.85 -28.12
C ALA A 26 -6.40 14.42 -29.36
N PRO A 27 -7.03 13.61 -30.22
CA PRO A 27 -7.94 14.12 -31.21
C PRO A 27 -9.26 14.50 -30.56
N SER A 28 -9.82 15.61 -31.00
CA SER A 28 -11.17 16.10 -30.64
C SER A 28 -12.24 15.15 -31.19
N GLY A 29 -12.68 14.20 -30.38
CA GLY A 29 -13.79 13.31 -30.71
C GLY A 29 -13.70 12.04 -29.91
N GLY A 30 -14.54 11.84 -28.93
CA GLY A 30 -14.99 10.67 -28.18
C GLY A 30 -14.14 9.37 -28.09
N VAL A 31 -12.82 9.45 -28.28
CA VAL A 31 -11.90 8.33 -28.15
C VAL A 31 -11.47 8.20 -26.70
N MET A 32 -11.57 7.01 -26.12
CA MET A 32 -10.96 6.73 -24.81
C MET A 32 -9.45 6.96 -24.91
N ASP A 33 -8.94 7.95 -24.17
CA ASP A 33 -7.53 8.21 -24.06
C ASP A 33 -6.99 7.42 -22.86
N PHE A 34 -6.09 6.47 -23.13
CA PHE A 34 -5.39 5.68 -22.13
C PHE A 34 -4.01 6.25 -21.78
N SER A 35 -3.64 7.42 -22.33
CA SER A 35 -2.36 8.05 -22.03
C SER A 35 -2.33 8.67 -20.62
N ILE A 36 -1.14 8.71 -20.04
CA ILE A 36 -0.92 9.51 -18.82
C ILE A 36 -0.86 10.99 -19.26
N PRO A 37 -1.65 11.87 -18.63
CA PRO A 37 -1.57 13.32 -18.92
C PRO A 37 -0.14 13.87 -18.83
N VAL A 38 0.22 14.79 -19.70
CA VAL A 38 1.59 15.34 -19.80
C VAL A 38 2.08 15.91 -18.46
N GLU A 39 1.21 16.63 -17.74
CA GLU A 39 1.55 17.18 -16.43
C GLU A 39 1.86 16.08 -15.43
N ARG A 40 1.19 14.94 -15.54
CA ARG A 40 1.42 13.79 -14.68
C ARG A 40 2.72 13.09 -15.04
N ALA A 41 3.08 13.04 -16.33
CA ALA A 41 4.35 12.46 -16.78
C ALA A 41 5.55 13.23 -16.20
N ALA A 42 5.52 14.58 -16.26
CA ALA A 42 6.56 15.42 -15.68
C ALA A 42 6.67 15.24 -14.16
N GLU A 43 5.53 15.20 -13.44
CA GLU A 43 5.51 14.94 -11.99
C GLU A 43 6.13 13.58 -11.64
N LEU A 44 5.92 12.56 -12.47
CA LEU A 44 6.51 11.23 -12.26
C LEU A 44 8.02 11.23 -12.51
N GLU A 45 8.53 12.02 -13.46
CA GLU A 45 9.96 12.19 -13.69
C GLU A 45 10.63 12.86 -12.47
N ASP A 46 10.04 13.92 -11.92
CA ASP A 46 10.52 14.56 -10.69
C ASP A 46 10.52 13.57 -9.52
N PHE A 47 9.48 12.74 -9.44
CA PHE A 47 9.39 11.72 -8.40
C PHE A 47 10.44 10.61 -8.57
N ASP A 48 10.75 10.19 -9.79
CA ASP A 48 11.80 9.21 -10.06
C ASP A 48 13.18 9.75 -9.64
N VAL A 49 13.46 11.05 -9.87
CA VAL A 49 14.67 11.70 -9.35
C VAL A 49 14.69 11.67 -7.82
N PHE A 50 13.59 12.04 -7.17
CA PHE A 50 13.46 11.96 -5.70
C PHE A 50 13.71 10.55 -5.19
N LEU A 51 13.13 9.52 -5.81
CA LEU A 51 13.33 8.13 -5.42
C LEU A 51 14.79 7.68 -5.57
N LYS A 52 15.45 8.07 -6.65
CA LYS A 52 16.86 7.76 -6.88
C LYS A 52 17.74 8.36 -5.78
N GLU A 53 17.54 9.64 -5.46
CA GLU A 53 18.36 10.35 -4.48
C GLU A 53 18.07 9.95 -3.03
N LYS A 54 16.79 9.81 -2.66
CA LYS A 54 16.36 9.67 -1.26
C LYS A 54 16.04 8.24 -0.85
N VAL A 55 15.70 7.35 -1.81
CA VAL A 55 15.37 5.95 -1.51
C VAL A 55 16.50 5.04 -1.91
N SER A 56 16.91 5.02 -3.18
CA SER A 56 17.87 4.03 -3.68
C SER A 56 19.19 4.04 -2.92
N SER A 57 19.73 5.22 -2.59
CA SER A 57 20.98 5.37 -1.82
C SER A 57 20.87 4.89 -0.36
N ASN A 58 19.67 4.89 0.21
CA ASN A 58 19.44 4.53 1.62
C ASN A 58 18.91 3.09 1.81
N LEU A 59 18.44 2.43 0.75
CA LEU A 59 17.86 1.08 0.83
C LEU A 59 18.75 0.04 1.52
N PRO A 60 20.08 -0.01 1.28
CA PRO A 60 20.95 -0.97 1.98
C PRO A 60 20.90 -0.82 3.49
N THR A 61 20.90 0.41 3.96
CA THR A 61 20.82 0.74 5.40
C THR A 61 19.44 0.39 5.97
N TRP A 62 18.35 0.82 5.31
CA TRP A 62 17.00 0.53 5.77
C TRP A 62 16.66 -0.97 5.74
N ASN A 63 17.17 -1.71 4.76
CA ASN A 63 17.05 -3.17 4.73
C ASN A 63 17.79 -3.84 5.92
N ARG A 64 18.96 -3.34 6.29
CA ARG A 64 19.72 -3.86 7.41
C ARG A 64 19.05 -3.55 8.75
N GLU A 65 18.54 -2.33 8.93
CA GLU A 65 17.87 -1.87 10.14
C GLU A 65 16.42 -2.37 10.26
N GLY A 66 15.81 -2.71 9.12
CA GLY A 66 14.42 -3.18 9.04
C GLY A 66 13.43 -2.09 9.44
N ILE A 67 13.74 -0.82 9.09
CA ILE A 67 12.91 0.34 9.37
C ILE A 67 13.20 1.48 8.38
N VAL A 68 12.16 2.15 7.93
CA VAL A 68 12.23 3.45 7.24
C VAL A 68 12.24 4.55 8.29
N PRO A 69 13.24 5.44 8.32
CA PRO A 69 13.35 6.45 9.37
C PRO A 69 12.27 7.55 9.22
N ARG A 70 11.89 8.16 10.34
CA ARG A 70 10.91 9.26 10.39
C ARG A 70 11.25 10.42 9.44
N SER A 71 12.54 10.74 9.31
CA SER A 71 13.01 11.80 8.41
C SER A 71 12.61 11.59 6.94
N PHE A 72 12.49 10.34 6.50
CA PHE A 72 12.02 10.04 5.14
C PHE A 72 10.55 10.42 4.97
N PHE A 73 9.70 10.11 5.95
CA PHE A 73 8.28 10.48 5.89
C PHE A 73 8.10 12.00 5.87
N GLN A 74 8.92 12.75 6.60
CA GLN A 74 8.94 14.21 6.54
C GLN A 74 9.41 14.73 5.18
N MET A 75 10.43 14.10 4.57
CA MET A 75 10.85 14.44 3.21
C MET A 75 9.72 14.21 2.19
N MET A 76 9.01 13.07 2.29
CA MET A 76 7.85 12.77 1.44
C MET A 76 6.74 13.83 1.59
N GLY A 77 6.36 14.14 2.82
CA GLY A 77 5.31 15.10 3.12
C GLY A 77 5.65 16.52 2.67
N ASN A 78 6.85 17.03 3.01
CA ASN A 78 7.32 18.37 2.64
C ASN A 78 7.46 18.53 1.11
N ALA A 79 7.81 17.47 0.39
CA ALA A 79 7.84 17.46 -1.08
C ALA A 79 6.44 17.27 -1.71
N GLY A 80 5.39 17.08 -0.92
CA GLY A 80 4.02 16.91 -1.41
C GLY A 80 3.73 15.57 -2.09
N TRP A 81 4.46 14.50 -1.71
CA TRP A 81 4.32 13.16 -2.32
C TRP A 81 3.23 12.28 -1.69
N TYR A 82 2.52 12.76 -0.65
CA TYR A 82 1.34 12.03 -0.12
C TYR A 82 0.08 12.26 -0.95
N GLY A 83 -0.91 11.39 -0.77
CA GLY A 83 -2.22 11.44 -1.41
C GLY A 83 -3.14 12.58 -0.92
N TYR A 84 -2.65 13.40 -0.01
CA TYR A 84 -3.35 14.54 0.56
C TYR A 84 -2.46 15.78 0.55
N ARG A 85 -3.12 16.95 0.56
CA ARG A 85 -2.49 18.24 0.80
C ARG A 85 -3.26 19.01 1.86
N TRP A 86 -2.58 19.87 2.55
CA TRP A 86 -3.20 20.83 3.46
C TRP A 86 -3.54 22.11 2.69
N GLN A 87 -4.80 22.48 2.69
CA GLN A 87 -5.28 23.67 2.00
C GLN A 87 -6.52 24.21 2.71
N ASP A 88 -6.58 25.51 2.99
CA ASP A 88 -7.71 26.19 3.62
C ASP A 88 -8.16 25.47 4.92
N GLU A 89 -7.18 25.13 5.76
CA GLU A 89 -7.37 24.42 7.05
C GLU A 89 -8.05 23.03 6.92
N ARG A 90 -7.92 22.39 5.76
CA ARG A 90 -8.53 21.10 5.47
C ARG A 90 -7.56 20.14 4.80
N LEU A 91 -7.87 18.84 4.99
CA LEU A 91 -7.28 17.78 4.20
C LEU A 91 -7.97 17.73 2.83
N VAL A 92 -7.21 17.94 1.77
CA VAL A 92 -7.72 17.84 0.40
C VAL A 92 -7.07 16.63 -0.26
N LYS A 93 -7.90 15.64 -0.64
CA LYS A 93 -7.43 14.44 -1.33
C LYS A 93 -6.91 14.79 -2.72
N ARG A 94 -5.76 14.24 -3.08
CA ARG A 94 -5.22 14.28 -4.44
C ARG A 94 -5.85 13.17 -5.30
N PRO A 95 -5.76 13.22 -6.63
CA PRO A 95 -6.28 12.16 -7.47
C PRO A 95 -5.71 10.79 -7.12
N GLY A 96 -6.58 9.77 -7.03
CA GLY A 96 -6.18 8.41 -6.69
C GLY A 96 -5.32 7.76 -7.78
N LEU A 97 -5.50 8.13 -9.04
CA LEU A 97 -4.60 7.69 -10.11
C LEU A 97 -3.15 8.16 -9.83
N ARG A 98 -2.96 9.43 -9.41
CA ARG A 98 -1.64 9.95 -9.02
C ARG A 98 -0.99 9.09 -7.94
N GLU A 99 -1.72 8.85 -6.87
CA GLU A 99 -1.23 8.10 -5.72
C GLU A 99 -0.87 6.65 -6.08
N THR A 100 -1.71 6.03 -6.90
CA THR A 100 -1.47 4.70 -7.45
C THR A 100 -0.17 4.63 -8.25
N LEU A 101 0.07 5.63 -9.12
CA LEU A 101 1.29 5.73 -9.92
C LEU A 101 2.54 5.94 -9.05
N LEU A 102 2.47 6.79 -8.02
CA LEU A 102 3.58 7.01 -7.09
C LEU A 102 3.92 5.72 -6.32
N LEU A 103 2.92 5.00 -5.81
CA LEU A 103 3.14 3.74 -5.12
C LEU A 103 3.68 2.63 -6.04
N GLU A 104 3.25 2.58 -7.30
CA GLU A 104 3.84 1.69 -8.30
C GLU A 104 5.34 1.97 -8.48
N ARG A 105 5.74 3.26 -8.56
CA ARG A 105 7.16 3.67 -8.69
C ARG A 105 7.98 3.30 -7.46
N ILE A 106 7.48 3.58 -6.26
CA ILE A 106 8.19 3.19 -5.01
C ILE A 106 8.34 1.68 -4.93
N ALA A 107 7.26 0.93 -5.19
CA ALA A 107 7.26 -0.52 -5.08
C ALA A 107 8.16 -1.21 -6.12
N LYS A 108 8.35 -0.60 -7.29
CA LYS A 108 9.32 -1.05 -8.29
C LYS A 108 10.74 -1.10 -7.74
N LEU A 109 11.10 -0.15 -6.87
CA LEU A 109 12.38 -0.13 -6.15
C LEU A 109 12.33 -0.99 -4.89
N SER A 110 11.32 -0.77 -4.05
CA SER A 110 11.17 -1.42 -2.76
C SER A 110 9.71 -1.53 -2.31
N PRO A 111 9.10 -2.73 -2.40
CA PRO A 111 7.76 -2.93 -1.87
C PRO A 111 7.63 -2.61 -0.38
N GLY A 112 8.70 -2.80 0.39
CA GLY A 112 8.72 -2.49 1.83
C GLY A 112 8.67 -0.98 2.13
N VAL A 113 9.32 -0.15 1.32
CA VAL A 113 9.18 1.33 1.43
C VAL A 113 7.79 1.75 0.96
N ALA A 114 7.28 1.14 -0.11
CA ALA A 114 5.95 1.44 -0.63
C ALA A 114 4.85 1.17 0.41
N VAL A 115 4.90 0.04 1.12
CA VAL A 115 3.91 -0.25 2.16
C VAL A 115 4.02 0.71 3.34
N ALA A 116 5.23 1.13 3.72
CA ALA A 116 5.41 2.12 4.78
C ALA A 116 4.76 3.47 4.42
N VAL A 117 4.93 3.93 3.17
CA VAL A 117 4.28 5.15 2.65
C VAL A 117 2.76 4.97 2.56
N LEU A 118 2.28 3.84 2.04
CA LEU A 118 0.86 3.51 1.91
C LEU A 118 0.13 3.60 3.25
N ILE A 119 0.71 3.10 4.34
CA ILE A 119 0.06 3.15 5.66
C ILE A 119 -0.18 4.59 6.10
N VAL A 120 0.78 5.48 5.92
CA VAL A 120 0.63 6.90 6.31
C VAL A 120 -0.35 7.61 5.40
N SER A 121 -0.15 7.50 4.08
CA SER A 121 -0.91 8.24 3.08
C SER A 121 -2.34 7.69 2.91
N ASP A 122 -2.46 6.37 2.71
CA ASP A 122 -3.72 5.76 2.25
C ASP A 122 -4.56 5.13 3.35
N LEU A 123 -4.01 4.86 4.52
CA LEU A 123 -4.79 4.40 5.67
C LEU A 123 -4.94 5.49 6.71
N GLY A 124 -3.84 6.03 7.23
CA GLY A 124 -3.86 7.03 8.29
C GLY A 124 -4.54 8.33 7.86
N LEU A 125 -4.03 8.99 6.81
CA LEU A 125 -4.61 10.23 6.30
C LEU A 125 -6.03 10.04 5.74
N THR A 126 -6.32 8.90 5.09
CA THR A 126 -7.67 8.60 4.61
C THR A 126 -8.66 8.45 5.77
N ALA A 127 -8.29 7.76 6.83
CA ALA A 127 -9.15 7.63 8.01
C ALA A 127 -9.41 9.00 8.67
N LEU A 128 -8.35 9.82 8.84
CA LEU A 128 -8.47 11.16 9.39
C LEU A 128 -9.35 12.06 8.52
N ASN A 129 -9.17 12.04 7.20
CA ASN A 129 -9.97 12.84 6.27
C ASN A 129 -11.46 12.44 6.23
N LEU A 130 -11.76 11.13 6.30
CA LEU A 130 -13.13 10.64 6.15
C LEU A 130 -13.93 10.67 7.46
N PHE A 131 -13.26 10.50 8.60
CA PHE A 131 -13.90 10.23 9.88
C PHE A 131 -13.35 11.05 11.05
N GLY A 132 -12.28 11.83 10.83
CA GLY A 132 -11.79 12.77 11.83
C GLY A 132 -12.82 13.85 12.12
N THR A 133 -12.91 14.29 13.38
CA THR A 133 -13.65 15.47 13.77
C THR A 133 -12.92 16.74 13.32
N ASP A 134 -13.61 17.87 13.24
CA ASP A 134 -12.97 19.15 12.89
C ASP A 134 -11.78 19.44 13.82
N GLY A 135 -11.91 19.20 15.13
CA GLY A 135 -10.83 19.38 16.10
C GLY A 135 -9.63 18.43 15.87
N GLN A 136 -9.87 17.17 15.48
CA GLN A 136 -8.80 16.24 15.14
C GLN A 136 -8.08 16.67 13.86
N ILE A 137 -8.81 17.13 12.84
CA ILE A 137 -8.25 17.62 11.57
C ILE A 137 -7.44 18.89 11.83
N GLU A 138 -7.95 19.84 12.58
CA GLU A 138 -7.25 21.07 12.97
C GLU A 138 -5.95 20.77 13.72
N ARG A 139 -6.01 19.88 14.70
CA ARG A 139 -4.85 19.53 15.54
C ARG A 139 -3.77 18.75 14.80
N PHE A 140 -4.13 17.77 13.99
CA PHE A 140 -3.20 16.80 13.45
C PHE A 140 -3.01 16.88 11.92
N GLY A 141 -3.97 17.43 11.17
CA GLY A 141 -4.03 17.33 9.73
C GLY A 141 -2.83 17.94 9.01
N ALA A 142 -2.47 19.17 9.37
CA ALA A 142 -1.31 19.85 8.76
C ALA A 142 0.00 19.09 9.02
N GLY A 143 0.24 18.66 10.26
CA GLY A 143 1.42 17.88 10.63
C GLY A 143 1.43 16.49 9.97
N ALA A 144 0.27 15.85 9.83
CA ALA A 144 0.17 14.55 9.18
C ALA A 144 0.53 14.63 7.68
N VAL A 145 0.07 15.66 6.97
CA VAL A 145 0.43 15.88 5.55
C VAL A 145 1.91 16.19 5.38
N ARG A 146 2.55 16.87 6.35
CA ARG A 146 4.01 17.13 6.32
C ARG A 146 4.85 15.95 6.81
N GLY A 147 4.23 14.84 7.27
CA GLY A 147 4.94 13.69 7.82
C GLY A 147 5.56 13.95 9.20
N GLU A 148 5.08 14.95 9.93
CA GLU A 148 5.46 15.29 11.28
C GLU A 148 4.68 14.45 12.31
N ASN A 149 3.38 14.24 12.06
CA ASN A 149 2.48 13.38 12.82
C ASN A 149 2.17 12.14 12.00
N LEU A 150 2.92 11.06 12.19
CA LEU A 150 2.70 9.82 11.46
C LEU A 150 1.52 9.05 12.07
N ILE A 151 0.61 8.61 11.21
CA ILE A 151 -0.60 7.89 11.62
C ILE A 151 -0.54 6.46 11.08
N CYS A 152 -0.52 5.45 11.95
CA CYS A 152 -0.69 4.05 11.56
C CYS A 152 -2.14 3.58 11.74
N PHE A 153 -2.45 2.37 11.26
CA PHE A 153 -3.79 1.79 11.31
C PHE A 153 -3.76 0.42 11.99
N GLY A 154 -4.43 0.27 13.13
CA GLY A 154 -4.50 -0.93 13.93
C GLY A 154 -5.92 -1.49 14.03
N ASN A 155 -6.30 -2.41 13.13
CA ASN A 155 -7.57 -3.13 13.21
C ASN A 155 -7.37 -4.60 13.61
N THR A 156 -6.34 -5.25 13.06
CA THR A 156 -6.11 -6.68 13.18
C THR A 156 -5.72 -7.08 14.61
N GLU A 157 -6.28 -8.19 15.08
CA GLU A 157 -5.92 -8.86 16.32
C GLU A 157 -5.49 -10.31 16.04
N ASN A 158 -4.88 -11.00 17.00
CA ASN A 158 -4.41 -12.37 16.80
C ASN A 158 -5.52 -13.33 16.32
N LEU A 159 -6.76 -13.11 16.73
CA LEU A 159 -7.92 -13.94 16.39
C LEU A 159 -8.86 -13.28 15.37
N ALA A 160 -8.58 -12.07 14.92
CA ALA A 160 -9.46 -11.29 14.03
C ALA A 160 -8.65 -10.60 12.92
N GLY A 161 -8.68 -11.17 11.72
CA GLY A 161 -8.08 -10.62 10.50
C GLY A 161 -9.14 -10.39 9.43
N SER A 162 -9.39 -11.40 8.58
CA SER A 162 -10.45 -11.33 7.54
C SER A 162 -11.85 -11.16 8.14
N ASP A 163 -12.08 -11.69 9.33
CA ASP A 163 -13.25 -11.37 10.14
C ASP A 163 -13.01 -10.10 10.97
N ALA A 164 -13.02 -8.95 10.31
CA ALA A 164 -12.80 -7.65 10.96
C ALA A 164 -13.84 -7.32 12.05
N ALA A 165 -15.00 -7.97 12.03
CA ALA A 165 -16.01 -7.84 13.08
C ALA A 165 -15.72 -8.71 14.31
N GLY A 166 -14.73 -9.60 14.24
CA GLY A 166 -14.32 -10.52 15.30
C GLY A 166 -13.37 -9.94 16.34
N ILE A 167 -13.03 -8.66 16.29
CA ILE A 167 -12.12 -8.02 17.26
C ILE A 167 -12.68 -8.07 18.69
N THR A 168 -11.76 -8.10 19.65
CA THR A 168 -12.06 -8.24 21.09
C THR A 168 -11.50 -7.12 21.96
N MET A 169 -10.58 -6.27 21.44
CA MET A 169 -10.12 -5.08 22.13
C MET A 169 -11.32 -4.24 22.56
N SER A 170 -11.42 -3.89 23.84
CA SER A 170 -12.55 -3.15 24.42
C SER A 170 -12.25 -1.66 24.58
N ALA A 171 -13.31 -0.86 24.56
CA ALA A 171 -13.29 0.53 24.96
C ALA A 171 -14.49 0.78 25.86
N GLU A 172 -14.22 0.98 27.14
CA GLU A 172 -15.26 1.22 28.17
C GLU A 172 -15.46 2.72 28.39
N LYS A 173 -16.72 3.16 28.35
CA LYS A 173 -17.07 4.57 28.51
C LYS A 173 -16.88 5.01 29.97
N THR A 174 -16.24 6.17 30.15
CA THR A 174 -16.11 6.88 31.42
C THR A 174 -16.82 8.23 31.31
N ASN A 175 -16.74 9.06 32.35
CA ASN A 175 -17.38 10.39 32.35
C ASN A 175 -16.74 11.31 31.28
N ASP A 176 -15.41 11.25 31.09
CA ASP A 176 -14.63 12.21 30.28
C ASP A 176 -14.00 11.59 29.04
N GLY A 177 -14.26 10.30 28.79
CA GLY A 177 -13.63 9.60 27.67
C GLY A 177 -13.86 8.09 27.71
N TRP A 178 -12.85 7.36 27.30
CA TRP A 178 -12.87 5.90 27.14
C TRP A 178 -11.61 5.28 27.72
N VAL A 179 -11.72 4.07 28.25
CA VAL A 179 -10.58 3.26 28.68
C VAL A 179 -10.44 2.07 27.76
N LEU A 180 -9.31 2.01 27.05
CA LEU A 180 -9.03 0.99 26.06
C LEU A 180 -8.19 -0.15 26.67
N ASN A 181 -8.62 -1.41 26.42
CA ASN A 181 -7.92 -2.61 26.84
C ASN A 181 -7.85 -3.65 25.73
N GLY A 182 -6.66 -4.18 25.48
CA GLY A 182 -6.45 -5.23 24.49
C GLY A 182 -5.16 -5.07 23.69
N SER A 183 -5.12 -5.61 22.48
CA SER A 183 -3.92 -5.48 21.64
C SER A 183 -4.23 -5.52 20.15
N LYS A 184 -3.46 -4.78 19.37
CA LYS A 184 -3.44 -4.86 17.91
C LYS A 184 -2.19 -5.57 17.43
N ALA A 185 -2.38 -6.52 16.52
CA ALA A 185 -1.31 -7.31 15.93
C ALA A 185 -0.99 -6.81 14.51
N TYR A 186 0.26 -7.04 14.08
CA TYR A 186 0.69 -6.79 12.70
C TYR A 186 0.46 -5.36 12.22
N THR A 187 0.70 -4.36 13.10
CA THR A 187 0.56 -2.95 12.76
C THR A 187 1.83 -2.45 12.11
N THR A 188 1.76 -2.15 10.81
CA THR A 188 2.86 -1.53 10.07
C THR A 188 3.01 -0.07 10.50
N ASN A 189 4.25 0.40 10.59
CA ASN A 189 4.63 1.72 11.11
C ASN A 189 4.25 1.96 12.58
N GLY A 190 3.86 0.93 13.33
CA GLY A 190 3.46 1.12 14.73
C GLY A 190 4.60 1.55 15.65
N LEU A 191 5.86 1.36 15.26
CA LEU A 191 7.01 1.86 16.04
C LEU A 191 7.35 3.32 15.73
N VAL A 192 7.18 3.75 14.48
CA VAL A 192 7.56 5.11 14.05
C VAL A 192 6.41 6.11 14.13
N SER A 193 5.17 5.66 14.25
CA SER A 193 4.00 6.53 14.30
C SER A 193 3.82 7.21 15.65
N ASP A 194 3.21 8.39 15.62
CA ASP A 194 2.79 9.18 16.76
C ASP A 194 1.35 8.86 17.15
N LEU A 195 0.55 8.56 16.14
CA LEU A 195 -0.89 8.31 16.26
C LEU A 195 -1.23 6.95 15.67
N ALA A 196 -2.25 6.32 16.23
CA ALA A 196 -2.86 5.13 15.67
C ALA A 196 -4.37 5.33 15.51
N VAL A 197 -4.88 5.03 14.31
CA VAL A 197 -6.31 4.76 14.14
C VAL A 197 -6.54 3.32 14.60
N VAL A 198 -7.34 3.14 15.66
CA VAL A 198 -7.64 1.82 16.20
C VAL A 198 -9.14 1.59 16.31
N THR A 199 -9.55 0.33 16.21
CA THR A 199 -10.94 -0.10 16.42
C THR A 199 -11.07 -0.85 17.73
N ALA A 200 -12.14 -0.58 18.49
CA ALA A 200 -12.43 -1.27 19.72
C ALA A 200 -13.93 -1.52 19.88
N VAL A 201 -14.29 -2.53 20.68
CA VAL A 201 -15.68 -2.85 21.02
C VAL A 201 -16.16 -1.89 22.08
N THR A 202 -17.16 -1.07 21.74
CA THR A 202 -17.81 -0.10 22.65
C THR A 202 -19.17 -0.57 23.11
N GLU A 203 -19.82 -1.47 22.36
CA GLU A 203 -21.17 -1.96 22.64
C GLU A 203 -21.20 -3.50 22.47
N PRO A 204 -20.71 -4.27 23.45
CA PRO A 204 -20.56 -5.72 23.33
C PRO A 204 -21.88 -6.46 23.05
N GLU A 205 -23.01 -5.95 23.56
CA GLU A 205 -24.35 -6.54 23.38
C GLU A 205 -25.02 -6.14 22.06
N ALA A 206 -24.47 -5.18 21.32
CA ALA A 206 -25.02 -4.75 20.04
C ALA A 206 -24.73 -5.79 18.94
N PRO A 207 -25.50 -5.80 17.84
CA PRO A 207 -25.20 -6.62 16.68
C PRO A 207 -23.77 -6.41 16.18
N ARG A 208 -23.10 -7.48 15.66
CA ARG A 208 -21.68 -7.49 15.27
C ARG A 208 -21.26 -6.30 14.39
N ASN A 209 -22.14 -5.79 13.56
CA ASN A 209 -21.90 -4.67 12.67
C ASN A 209 -22.07 -3.28 13.32
N ARG A 210 -22.47 -3.22 14.60
CA ARG A 210 -22.71 -1.96 15.35
C ARG A 210 -21.99 -1.88 16.69
N ARG A 211 -21.19 -2.90 17.05
CA ARG A 211 -20.53 -2.96 18.36
C ARG A 211 -19.17 -2.31 18.42
N ILE A 212 -18.59 -1.93 17.27
CA ILE A 212 -17.22 -1.46 17.13
C ILE A 212 -17.21 0.03 16.84
N SER A 213 -16.32 0.76 17.50
CA SER A 213 -16.04 2.17 17.23
C SER A 213 -14.59 2.36 16.82
N MET A 214 -14.27 3.50 16.22
CA MET A 214 -12.94 3.87 15.75
C MET A 214 -12.41 5.03 16.57
N PHE A 215 -11.14 4.99 16.95
CA PHE A 215 -10.48 5.99 17.78
C PHE A 215 -9.17 6.43 17.14
N LEU A 216 -8.81 7.70 17.29
CA LEU A 216 -7.47 8.23 17.04
C LEU A 216 -6.73 8.28 18.38
N VAL A 217 -5.68 7.47 18.53
CA VAL A 217 -4.97 7.32 19.82
C VAL A 217 -3.54 7.82 19.69
N GLU A 218 -3.11 8.67 20.62
CA GLU A 218 -1.71 9.10 20.74
C GLU A 218 -0.88 7.95 21.31
N LEU A 219 0.17 7.53 20.60
CA LEU A 219 0.93 6.32 20.93
C LEU A 219 1.98 6.51 22.04
N ASP A 220 2.13 7.71 22.57
CA ASP A 220 2.92 8.03 23.77
C ASP A 220 2.08 8.03 25.06
N SER A 221 0.78 7.75 24.96
CA SER A 221 -0.13 7.67 26.12
C SER A 221 0.31 6.57 27.10
N GLU A 222 0.09 6.84 28.40
CA GLU A 222 0.33 5.86 29.46
C GLU A 222 -0.48 4.58 29.23
N GLY A 223 0.12 3.42 29.49
CA GLY A 223 -0.49 2.11 29.29
C GLY A 223 -0.28 1.53 27.88
N ILE A 224 0.35 2.26 26.95
CA ILE A 224 0.70 1.74 25.62
C ILE A 224 2.10 1.14 25.62
N SER A 225 2.20 -0.09 25.08
CA SER A 225 3.50 -0.68 24.76
C SER A 225 3.55 -1.16 23.32
N ARG A 226 4.72 -1.04 22.70
CA ARG A 226 4.96 -1.37 21.29
C ARG A 226 6.12 -2.34 21.15
N LYS A 227 5.89 -3.49 20.51
CA LYS A 227 6.89 -4.53 20.32
C LYS A 227 7.11 -4.79 18.84
N LYS A 228 8.37 -4.62 18.37
CA LYS A 228 8.77 -4.97 17.00
C LYS A 228 8.57 -6.46 16.74
N LEU A 229 7.99 -6.80 15.60
CA LEU A 229 7.89 -8.17 15.10
C LEU A 229 8.96 -8.41 14.03
N ASN A 230 9.68 -9.54 14.14
CA ASN A 230 10.62 -9.96 13.11
C ASN A 230 9.84 -10.54 11.93
N LYS A 231 9.96 -9.90 10.78
CA LYS A 231 9.27 -10.31 9.56
C LYS A 231 10.23 -10.64 8.44
N GLN A 232 9.77 -11.40 7.46
CA GLN A 232 10.54 -11.84 6.29
C GLN A 232 10.20 -11.08 5.01
N VAL A 233 9.15 -10.25 5.07
CA VAL A 233 8.60 -9.52 3.93
C VAL A 233 8.64 -8.03 4.20
N TRP A 234 8.69 -7.21 3.14
CA TRP A 234 8.67 -5.74 3.26
C TRP A 234 9.70 -5.22 4.27
N ILE A 235 10.90 -5.73 4.19
CA ILE A 235 11.95 -5.58 5.21
C ILE A 235 12.14 -4.13 5.70
N PRO A 236 12.20 -3.09 4.83
CA PRO A 236 12.42 -1.72 5.27
C PRO A 236 11.29 -1.09 6.10
N SER A 237 10.05 -1.61 6.04
CA SER A 237 8.98 -1.12 6.92
C SER A 237 9.09 -1.75 8.31
N ASP A 238 8.62 -1.09 9.36
CA ASP A 238 8.43 -1.79 10.63
C ASP A 238 7.10 -2.54 10.67
N LEU A 239 7.02 -3.52 11.56
CA LEU A 239 5.80 -4.22 11.90
C LEU A 239 5.78 -4.44 13.39
N SER A 240 4.70 -4.08 14.05
CA SER A 240 4.62 -4.16 15.49
C SER A 240 3.32 -4.78 16.02
N ARG A 241 3.39 -5.23 17.25
CA ARG A 241 2.26 -5.43 18.13
C ARG A 241 2.16 -4.21 19.04
N ILE A 242 0.94 -3.69 19.20
CA ILE A 242 0.63 -2.59 20.12
C ILE A 242 -0.31 -3.13 21.18
N GLU A 243 0.06 -2.97 22.44
CA GLU A 243 -0.74 -3.36 23.61
C GLU A 243 -1.29 -2.13 24.29
N PHE A 244 -2.53 -2.21 24.71
CA PHE A 244 -3.29 -1.18 25.40
C PHE A 244 -3.72 -1.74 26.77
N ASN A 245 -3.21 -1.16 27.84
CA ASN A 245 -3.50 -1.56 29.21
C ASN A 245 -4.01 -0.35 29.98
N GLN A 246 -5.33 -0.28 30.19
CA GLN A 246 -6.01 0.83 30.84
C GLN A 246 -5.69 2.20 30.21
N VAL A 247 -5.63 2.27 28.88
CA VAL A 247 -5.29 3.49 28.15
C VAL A 247 -6.49 4.43 28.13
N PHE A 248 -6.36 5.58 28.74
CA PHE A 248 -7.39 6.61 28.68
C PHE A 248 -7.32 7.36 27.34
N VAL A 249 -8.49 7.53 26.71
CA VAL A 249 -8.66 8.25 25.44
C VAL A 249 -9.82 9.23 25.59
N PRO A 250 -9.61 10.55 25.43
CA PRO A 250 -10.67 11.55 25.55
C PRO A 250 -11.83 11.33 24.56
N ASP A 251 -13.01 11.88 24.88
CA ASP A 251 -14.19 11.73 24.03
C ASP A 251 -14.03 12.30 22.63
N ASP A 252 -13.31 13.39 22.48
CA ASP A 252 -13.02 14.04 21.20
C ASP A 252 -12.05 13.25 20.31
N HIS A 253 -11.48 12.14 20.81
CA HIS A 253 -10.67 11.20 20.05
C HIS A 253 -11.49 10.06 19.39
N LEU A 254 -12.80 9.97 19.65
CA LEU A 254 -13.70 9.10 18.88
C LEU A 254 -13.81 9.62 17.44
N MET A 255 -13.54 8.76 16.45
CA MET A 255 -13.62 9.11 15.04
C MET A 255 -15.01 8.78 14.48
N GLY A 256 -15.68 9.78 13.92
CA GLY A 256 -17.04 9.65 13.40
C GLY A 256 -18.06 9.27 14.48
N ASN A 257 -18.88 8.25 14.25
CA ASN A 257 -19.98 7.88 15.17
C ASN A 257 -19.69 6.57 15.90
N GLN A 258 -20.10 6.50 17.18
CA GLN A 258 -20.05 5.27 17.97
C GLN A 258 -20.83 4.13 17.27
N GLY A 259 -20.31 2.91 17.34
CA GLY A 259 -20.89 1.73 16.73
C GLY A 259 -20.75 1.63 15.20
N LYS A 260 -20.01 2.56 14.56
CA LYS A 260 -19.78 2.58 13.10
C LYS A 260 -18.37 2.15 12.69
N GLY A 261 -17.51 1.79 13.63
CA GLY A 261 -16.10 1.48 13.38
C GLY A 261 -15.86 0.39 12.35
N LEU A 262 -16.70 -0.66 12.30
CA LEU A 262 -16.58 -1.68 11.24
C LEU A 262 -16.84 -1.09 9.85
N GLN A 263 -17.91 -0.31 9.69
CA GLN A 263 -18.25 0.32 8.42
C GLN A 263 -17.16 1.30 7.98
N GLN A 264 -16.64 2.10 8.92
CA GLN A 264 -15.54 3.05 8.69
C GLN A 264 -14.29 2.33 8.22
N THR A 265 -13.88 1.25 8.91
CA THR A 265 -12.73 0.40 8.52
C THR A 265 -12.88 -0.14 7.10
N LEU A 266 -14.05 -0.70 6.76
CA LEU A 266 -14.31 -1.22 5.41
C LEU A 266 -14.28 -0.13 4.35
N THR A 267 -14.68 1.10 4.69
CA THR A 267 -14.59 2.26 3.79
C THR A 267 -13.14 2.67 3.56
N VAL A 268 -12.32 2.76 4.62
CA VAL A 268 -10.88 3.04 4.49
C VAL A 268 -10.21 1.97 3.63
N PHE A 269 -10.45 0.68 3.89
CA PHE A 269 -9.88 -0.42 3.09
C PHE A 269 -10.37 -0.43 1.64
N THR A 270 -11.58 0.04 1.36
CA THR A 270 -12.06 0.15 -0.02
C THR A 270 -11.28 1.23 -0.78
N ASN A 271 -10.98 2.35 -0.13
CA ASN A 271 -10.14 3.40 -0.71
C ASN A 271 -8.70 2.93 -0.94
N SER A 272 -8.08 2.28 0.05
CA SER A 272 -6.68 1.85 -0.01
C SER A 272 -6.43 0.64 -0.93
N ARG A 273 -7.48 -0.12 -1.32
CA ARG A 273 -7.35 -1.22 -2.29
C ARG A 273 -6.79 -0.79 -3.64
N ILE A 274 -7.03 0.43 -4.06
CA ILE A 274 -6.53 0.92 -5.34
C ILE A 274 -5.04 1.25 -5.24
N PRO A 275 -4.56 2.07 -4.29
CA PRO A 275 -3.14 2.31 -4.09
C PRO A 275 -2.33 1.05 -3.82
N ILE A 276 -2.82 0.10 -3.01
CA ILE A 276 -2.11 -1.18 -2.79
C ILE A 276 -2.06 -2.06 -4.05
N SER A 277 -3.00 -1.86 -4.99
CA SER A 277 -2.92 -2.49 -6.31
C SER A 277 -1.77 -1.91 -7.13
N GLY A 278 -1.51 -0.60 -7.02
CA GLY A 278 -0.31 0.06 -7.55
C GLY A 278 0.98 -0.52 -6.95
N LEU A 279 1.01 -0.76 -5.63
CA LEU A 279 2.12 -1.43 -4.97
C LEU A 279 2.34 -2.84 -5.54
N ALA A 280 1.28 -3.62 -5.77
CA ALA A 280 1.39 -4.96 -6.38
C ALA A 280 1.96 -4.90 -7.80
N LEU A 281 1.49 -3.93 -8.62
CA LEU A 281 2.02 -3.70 -9.98
C LEU A 281 3.50 -3.33 -9.95
N GLY A 282 3.89 -2.39 -9.09
CA GLY A 282 5.28 -1.98 -8.94
C GLY A 282 6.18 -3.13 -8.49
N THR A 283 5.71 -3.95 -7.56
CA THR A 283 6.41 -5.17 -7.13
C THR A 283 6.64 -6.11 -8.32
N ALA A 284 5.63 -6.34 -9.15
CA ALA A 284 5.76 -7.17 -10.35
C ALA A 284 6.67 -6.52 -11.39
N ALA A 285 6.52 -5.22 -11.64
CA ALA A 285 7.33 -4.48 -12.62
C ALA A 285 8.81 -4.46 -12.24
N GLY A 286 9.14 -4.26 -10.96
CA GLY A 286 10.53 -4.29 -10.48
C GLY A 286 11.19 -5.66 -10.67
N ALA A 287 10.46 -6.74 -10.37
CA ALA A 287 10.92 -8.10 -10.62
C ALA A 287 11.07 -8.37 -12.12
N PHE A 288 10.13 -7.89 -12.94
CA PHE A 288 10.17 -8.05 -14.40
C PHE A 288 11.37 -7.36 -15.02
N ASP A 289 11.66 -6.11 -14.66
CA ASP A 289 12.80 -5.38 -15.19
C ASP A 289 14.12 -6.08 -14.88
N LEU A 290 14.30 -6.56 -13.66
CA LEU A 290 15.45 -7.36 -13.26
C LEU A 290 15.54 -8.66 -14.10
N ALA A 291 14.41 -9.33 -14.32
CA ALA A 291 14.35 -10.55 -15.13
C ALA A 291 14.75 -10.29 -16.58
N VAL A 292 14.24 -9.22 -17.20
CA VAL A 292 14.60 -8.82 -18.59
C VAL A 292 16.08 -8.45 -18.69
N GLN A 293 16.60 -7.67 -17.75
CA GLN A 293 18.03 -7.34 -17.70
C GLN A 293 18.88 -8.61 -17.59
N ARG A 294 18.49 -9.54 -16.71
CA ARG A 294 19.17 -10.83 -16.55
C ARG A 294 19.11 -11.66 -17.81
N ALA A 295 17.95 -11.76 -18.46
CA ALA A 295 17.77 -12.53 -19.68
C ALA A 295 18.63 -12.02 -20.84
N ARG A 296 18.84 -10.70 -20.92
CA ARG A 296 19.71 -10.06 -21.93
C ARG A 296 21.20 -10.27 -21.66
N SER A 297 21.63 -10.28 -20.41
CA SER A 297 23.05 -10.28 -20.04
C SER A 297 23.60 -11.67 -19.74
N ARG A 298 22.79 -12.61 -19.26
CA ARG A 298 23.25 -13.94 -18.83
C ARG A 298 23.41 -14.88 -20.00
N MET A 299 24.65 -15.30 -20.25
CA MET A 299 25.00 -16.30 -21.23
C MET A 299 24.79 -17.72 -20.69
N VAL A 300 24.07 -18.57 -21.44
CA VAL A 300 23.82 -19.98 -21.12
C VAL A 300 23.94 -20.76 -22.43
N PHE A 301 24.71 -21.83 -22.46
CA PHE A 301 24.98 -22.60 -23.68
C PHE A 301 25.40 -21.73 -24.87
N GLY A 302 26.27 -20.74 -24.65
CA GLY A 302 26.88 -19.91 -25.67
C GLY A 302 26.03 -18.72 -26.16
N ARG A 303 24.83 -18.49 -25.63
CA ARG A 303 23.94 -17.38 -26.04
C ARG A 303 23.14 -16.80 -24.85
N PRO A 304 22.62 -15.55 -24.95
CA PRO A 304 21.78 -14.96 -23.95
C PRO A 304 20.52 -15.78 -23.63
N ILE A 305 20.03 -15.76 -22.38
CA ILE A 305 18.78 -16.44 -22.00
C ILE A 305 17.60 -15.97 -22.87
N ALA A 306 17.54 -14.68 -23.23
CA ALA A 306 16.48 -14.11 -24.06
C ALA A 306 16.37 -14.71 -25.47
N GLU A 307 17.41 -15.36 -25.99
CA GLU A 307 17.41 -16.01 -27.31
C GLU A 307 16.80 -17.42 -27.32
N PHE A 308 16.49 -17.97 -26.15
CA PHE A 308 15.76 -19.23 -26.07
C PHE A 308 14.25 -18.94 -26.21
N GLN A 309 13.60 -19.50 -27.24
CA GLN A 309 12.18 -19.27 -27.54
C GLN A 309 11.27 -19.44 -26.31
N SER A 310 11.51 -20.50 -25.52
CA SER A 310 10.71 -20.74 -24.30
C SER A 310 10.77 -19.57 -23.34
N LYS A 311 11.92 -18.92 -23.19
CA LYS A 311 12.09 -17.76 -22.31
C LYS A 311 11.57 -16.47 -22.93
N ALA A 312 11.76 -16.29 -24.25
CA ALA A 312 11.19 -15.18 -24.98
C ALA A 312 9.65 -15.18 -24.89
N PHE A 313 9.01 -16.34 -25.00
CA PHE A 313 7.55 -16.48 -24.87
C PHE A 313 7.07 -16.18 -23.46
N GLU A 314 7.76 -16.66 -22.42
CA GLU A 314 7.45 -16.34 -21.02
C GLU A 314 7.55 -14.83 -20.75
N ILE A 315 8.60 -14.16 -21.24
CA ILE A 315 8.76 -12.69 -21.11
C ILE A 315 7.57 -11.96 -21.74
N ALA A 316 7.20 -12.34 -22.97
CA ALA A 316 6.09 -11.71 -23.69
C ALA A 316 4.74 -11.93 -22.97
N ASP A 317 4.47 -13.14 -22.49
CA ASP A 317 3.24 -13.50 -21.77
C ASP A 317 3.12 -12.75 -20.45
N PHE A 318 4.19 -12.69 -19.64
CA PHE A 318 4.19 -11.93 -18.40
C PHE A 318 4.02 -10.43 -18.62
N TYR A 319 4.68 -9.87 -19.65
CA TYR A 319 4.52 -8.47 -19.99
C TYR A 319 3.07 -8.13 -20.36
N ALA A 320 2.45 -8.92 -21.26
CA ALA A 320 1.06 -8.71 -21.67
C ALA A 320 0.07 -8.78 -20.49
N ARG A 321 0.28 -9.72 -19.59
CA ARG A 321 -0.57 -9.86 -18.38
C ARG A 321 -0.34 -8.72 -17.38
N LEU A 322 0.90 -8.24 -17.23
CA LEU A 322 1.21 -7.10 -16.36
C LEU A 322 0.51 -5.84 -16.88
N GLU A 323 0.59 -5.58 -18.19
CA GLU A 323 -0.09 -4.43 -18.82
C GLU A 323 -1.61 -4.52 -18.70
N ALA A 324 -2.19 -5.70 -18.88
CA ALA A 324 -3.64 -5.90 -18.69
C ALA A 324 -4.08 -5.62 -17.24
N ALA A 325 -3.29 -6.06 -16.25
CA ALA A 325 -3.55 -5.77 -14.85
C ALA A 325 -3.40 -4.26 -14.54
N ARG A 326 -2.38 -3.60 -15.13
CA ARG A 326 -2.14 -2.16 -15.00
C ARG A 326 -3.33 -1.35 -15.49
N LEU A 327 -3.83 -1.64 -16.68
CA LEU A 327 -5.02 -0.96 -17.23
C LEU A 327 -6.23 -1.11 -16.31
N MET A 328 -6.43 -2.27 -15.68
CA MET A 328 -7.52 -2.47 -14.73
C MET A 328 -7.35 -1.65 -13.45
N VAL A 329 -6.13 -1.55 -12.93
CA VAL A 329 -5.83 -0.73 -11.75
C VAL A 329 -6.04 0.75 -12.04
N TYR A 330 -5.57 1.24 -13.17
CA TYR A 330 -5.75 2.65 -13.55
C TYR A 330 -7.23 2.97 -13.81
N ARG A 331 -7.99 2.07 -14.43
CA ARG A 331 -9.45 2.20 -14.56
C ARG A 331 -10.12 2.33 -13.19
N ALA A 332 -9.73 1.51 -12.22
CA ALA A 332 -10.28 1.58 -10.87
C ALA A 332 -9.94 2.92 -10.17
N ALA A 333 -8.73 3.43 -10.38
CA ALA A 333 -8.30 4.72 -9.84
C ALA A 333 -9.10 5.89 -10.45
N VAL A 334 -9.33 5.88 -11.76
CA VAL A 334 -10.18 6.87 -12.43
C VAL A 334 -11.63 6.78 -11.97
N ALA A 335 -12.17 5.57 -11.75
CA ALA A 335 -13.52 5.39 -11.20
C ALA A 335 -13.64 6.00 -9.79
N MET A 336 -12.63 5.81 -8.93
CA MET A 336 -12.57 6.45 -7.62
C MET A 336 -12.55 7.98 -7.74
N ASP A 337 -11.74 8.53 -8.64
CA ASP A 337 -11.61 9.98 -8.83
C ASP A 337 -12.89 10.63 -9.40
N SER A 338 -13.71 9.88 -10.11
CA SER A 338 -15.00 10.34 -10.62
C SER A 338 -16.12 10.42 -9.58
N GLY A 339 -15.88 9.92 -8.35
CA GLY A 339 -16.87 9.86 -7.27
C GLY A 339 -17.94 8.79 -7.45
N ALA A 340 -17.80 7.88 -8.43
CA ALA A 340 -18.69 6.74 -8.62
C ALA A 340 -18.51 5.68 -7.51
N ASP A 341 -19.43 4.71 -7.41
CA ASP A 341 -19.20 3.52 -6.60
C ASP A 341 -18.16 2.63 -7.28
N PHE A 342 -16.95 2.60 -6.70
CA PHE A 342 -15.80 1.89 -7.23
C PHE A 342 -15.44 0.59 -6.48
N ARG A 343 -16.32 0.09 -5.60
CA ARG A 343 -16.02 -1.11 -4.76
C ARG A 343 -15.73 -2.35 -5.60
N PHE A 344 -16.45 -2.53 -6.69
CA PHE A 344 -16.22 -3.63 -7.63
C PHE A 344 -14.88 -3.48 -8.33
N GLU A 345 -14.61 -2.31 -8.89
CA GLU A 345 -13.37 -1.99 -9.61
C GLU A 345 -12.15 -2.10 -8.70
N ALA A 346 -12.22 -1.60 -7.46
CA ALA A 346 -11.14 -1.71 -6.47
C ALA A 346 -10.81 -3.17 -6.12
N SER A 347 -11.84 -4.02 -5.93
CA SER A 347 -11.61 -5.43 -5.64
C SER A 347 -11.07 -6.19 -6.84
N LEU A 348 -11.53 -5.88 -8.05
CA LEU A 348 -11.04 -6.50 -9.29
C LEU A 348 -9.60 -6.09 -9.58
N ALA A 349 -9.27 -4.80 -9.41
CA ALA A 349 -7.92 -4.27 -9.56
C ALA A 349 -6.93 -4.97 -8.61
N LYS A 350 -7.29 -5.05 -7.31
CA LYS A 350 -6.45 -5.74 -6.33
C LYS A 350 -6.29 -7.22 -6.64
N TYR A 351 -7.38 -7.90 -7.00
CA TYR A 351 -7.32 -9.32 -7.33
C TYR A 351 -6.34 -9.57 -8.49
N LEU A 352 -6.47 -8.84 -9.60
CA LEU A 352 -5.67 -9.08 -10.80
C LEU A 352 -4.20 -8.67 -10.61
N SER A 353 -3.93 -7.52 -10.00
CA SER A 353 -2.55 -7.04 -9.77
C SER A 353 -1.77 -7.98 -8.85
N VAL A 354 -2.41 -8.51 -7.82
CA VAL A 354 -1.79 -9.48 -6.91
C VAL A 354 -1.58 -10.84 -7.57
N GLU A 355 -2.54 -11.31 -8.39
CA GLU A 355 -2.38 -12.58 -9.11
C GLU A 355 -1.22 -12.55 -10.08
N ILE A 356 -1.01 -11.43 -10.80
CA ILE A 356 0.15 -11.32 -11.69
C ILE A 356 1.44 -11.22 -10.89
N ALA A 357 1.49 -10.42 -9.81
CA ALA A 357 2.68 -10.28 -8.98
C ALA A 357 3.12 -11.62 -8.37
N LYS A 358 2.19 -12.42 -7.84
CA LYS A 358 2.47 -13.76 -7.28
C LYS A 358 2.99 -14.78 -8.29
N LYS A 359 2.71 -14.60 -9.57
CA LYS A 359 3.20 -15.50 -10.64
C LYS A 359 4.50 -14.99 -11.25
N LEU A 360 4.59 -13.70 -11.51
CA LEU A 360 5.72 -13.08 -12.16
C LEU A 360 6.96 -13.02 -11.25
N CYS A 361 6.82 -12.66 -9.98
CA CYS A 361 7.97 -12.48 -9.10
C CYS A 361 8.75 -13.79 -8.83
N PRO A 362 8.13 -14.95 -8.55
CA PRO A 362 8.86 -16.22 -8.50
C PRO A 362 9.51 -16.60 -9.83
N TRP A 363 8.81 -16.43 -10.95
CA TRP A 363 9.39 -16.66 -12.29
C TRP A 363 10.62 -15.79 -12.54
N ALA A 364 10.57 -14.52 -12.16
CA ALA A 364 11.71 -13.62 -12.27
C ALA A 364 12.89 -14.12 -11.43
N ALA A 365 12.64 -14.57 -10.19
CA ALA A 365 13.67 -15.14 -9.32
C ALA A 365 14.30 -16.42 -9.91
N ASP A 366 13.52 -17.27 -10.57
CA ASP A 366 14.02 -18.49 -11.23
C ASP A 366 15.07 -18.20 -12.32
N LEU A 367 14.97 -17.06 -13.04
CA LEU A 367 15.97 -16.66 -14.03
C LEU A 367 17.33 -16.30 -13.41
N PHE A 368 17.38 -16.02 -12.12
CA PHE A 368 18.61 -15.76 -11.38
C PHE A 368 19.24 -17.03 -10.79
N GLY A 369 18.46 -18.12 -10.68
CA GLY A 369 18.93 -19.36 -10.08
C GLY A 369 19.39 -19.13 -8.62
N ALA A 370 20.55 -19.68 -8.24
CA ALA A 370 21.05 -19.57 -6.85
C ALA A 370 21.26 -18.13 -6.36
N ALA A 371 21.44 -17.15 -7.23
CA ALA A 371 21.55 -15.74 -6.83
C ALA A 371 20.25 -15.20 -6.21
N SER A 372 19.10 -15.79 -6.53
CA SER A 372 17.82 -15.34 -6.00
C SER A 372 17.59 -15.65 -4.52
N VAL A 373 18.39 -16.53 -3.90
CA VAL A 373 18.28 -16.86 -2.48
C VAL A 373 19.24 -16.06 -1.60
N VAL A 374 20.07 -15.20 -2.22
CA VAL A 374 21.08 -14.41 -1.54
C VAL A 374 20.48 -13.02 -1.21
N ARG A 375 20.58 -12.60 0.07
CA ARG A 375 19.98 -11.34 0.54
C ARG A 375 20.52 -10.09 -0.15
N GLU A 376 21.78 -10.12 -0.55
CA GLU A 376 22.45 -9.03 -1.24
C GLU A 376 21.95 -8.83 -2.69
N HIS A 377 21.28 -9.84 -3.26
CA HIS A 377 20.74 -9.73 -4.60
C HIS A 377 19.31 -9.13 -4.56
N PRO A 378 19.03 -8.04 -5.27
CA PRO A 378 17.74 -7.33 -5.16
C PRO A 378 16.51 -8.17 -5.53
N VAL A 379 16.66 -9.24 -6.36
CA VAL A 379 15.52 -10.07 -6.77
C VAL A 379 14.95 -10.92 -5.63
N HIS A 380 15.75 -11.23 -4.60
CA HIS A 380 15.38 -12.16 -3.53
C HIS A 380 14.08 -11.79 -2.79
N LYS A 381 13.81 -10.49 -2.65
CA LYS A 381 12.68 -9.97 -1.87
C LYS A 381 11.33 -10.07 -2.59
N PHE A 382 11.33 -9.94 -3.91
CA PHE A 382 10.09 -9.77 -4.69
C PHE A 382 9.09 -10.94 -4.56
N PRO A 383 9.50 -12.22 -4.57
CA PRO A 383 8.56 -13.33 -4.42
C PRO A 383 7.77 -13.29 -3.12
N MET A 384 8.47 -13.03 -2.00
CA MET A 384 7.85 -12.98 -0.67
C MET A 384 7.05 -11.68 -0.48
N ASP A 385 7.54 -10.55 -0.99
CA ASP A 385 6.84 -9.27 -0.94
C ASP A 385 5.55 -9.32 -1.77
N ALA A 386 5.56 -9.96 -2.95
CA ALA A 386 4.36 -10.18 -3.77
C ALA A 386 3.32 -11.07 -3.06
N TRP A 387 3.79 -12.11 -2.34
CA TRP A 387 2.90 -12.94 -1.52
C TRP A 387 2.26 -12.11 -0.39
N ALA A 388 3.02 -11.25 0.28
CA ALA A 388 2.55 -10.43 1.39
C ALA A 388 1.40 -9.50 0.98
N VAL A 389 1.43 -8.92 -0.23
CA VAL A 389 0.32 -8.08 -0.75
C VAL A 389 -1.00 -8.85 -0.79
N SER A 390 -0.96 -10.18 -0.98
CA SER A 390 -2.17 -11.00 -1.02
C SER A 390 -2.91 -11.10 0.31
N LEU A 391 -2.26 -10.73 1.41
CA LEU A 391 -2.79 -10.84 2.77
C LEU A 391 -3.36 -9.50 3.27
N ALA A 392 -2.77 -8.38 2.87
CA ALA A 392 -3.13 -7.04 3.35
C ALA A 392 -4.47 -6.56 2.76
N GLU A 393 -5.20 -5.72 3.51
CA GLU A 393 -6.44 -5.01 3.10
C GLU A 393 -7.54 -5.92 2.51
N GLY A 394 -7.68 -7.09 3.08
CA GLY A 394 -8.53 -8.18 2.63
C GLY A 394 -7.80 -9.13 1.69
N THR A 395 -7.79 -10.40 2.07
CA THR A 395 -7.13 -11.48 1.29
C THR A 395 -7.71 -11.61 -0.12
N GLN A 396 -7.01 -12.36 -0.99
CA GLN A 396 -7.51 -12.67 -2.34
C GLN A 396 -8.92 -13.29 -2.32
N ASP A 397 -9.22 -14.12 -1.33
CA ASP A 397 -10.55 -14.72 -1.21
C ASP A 397 -11.61 -13.70 -0.79
N VAL A 398 -11.27 -12.73 0.05
CA VAL A 398 -12.16 -11.59 0.36
C VAL A 398 -12.45 -10.79 -0.91
N GLN A 399 -11.45 -10.53 -1.78
CA GLN A 399 -11.69 -9.85 -3.06
C GLN A 399 -12.65 -10.64 -3.96
N LYS A 400 -12.46 -11.96 -4.09
CA LYS A 400 -13.37 -12.83 -4.86
C LYS A 400 -14.80 -12.78 -4.33
N LEU A 401 -14.99 -12.77 -3.00
CA LEU A 401 -16.31 -12.65 -2.38
C LEU A 401 -16.98 -11.31 -2.74
N VAL A 402 -16.23 -10.19 -2.69
CA VAL A 402 -16.78 -8.88 -3.08
C VAL A 402 -17.15 -8.88 -4.56
N ILE A 403 -16.25 -9.33 -5.44
CA ILE A 403 -16.47 -9.41 -6.89
C ILE A 403 -17.72 -10.24 -7.20
N CYS A 404 -17.85 -11.45 -6.60
CA CYS A 404 -18.99 -12.32 -6.81
C CYS A 404 -20.30 -11.65 -6.38
N ARG A 405 -20.33 -11.01 -5.21
CA ARG A 405 -21.50 -10.31 -4.69
C ARG A 405 -21.97 -9.20 -5.63
N GLU A 406 -21.06 -8.41 -6.15
CA GLU A 406 -21.39 -7.31 -7.06
C GLU A 406 -21.89 -7.81 -8.43
N ILE A 407 -21.33 -8.91 -8.97
CA ILE A 407 -21.83 -9.55 -10.19
C ILE A 407 -23.27 -10.05 -9.99
N MET A 408 -23.56 -10.70 -8.87
CA MET A 408 -24.89 -11.23 -8.59
C MET A 408 -25.93 -10.13 -8.41
N LYS A 409 -25.58 -9.00 -7.77
CA LYS A 409 -26.47 -7.84 -7.65
C LYS A 409 -26.86 -7.26 -9.02
N LYS A 410 -25.89 -7.08 -9.93
CA LYS A 410 -26.12 -6.53 -11.27
C LYS A 410 -27.02 -7.41 -12.12
N ARG A 411 -26.95 -8.74 -12.00
CA ARG A 411 -27.83 -9.67 -12.73
C ARG A 411 -29.28 -9.59 -12.27
N ILE A 412 -29.52 -9.51 -10.95
CA ILE A 412 -30.88 -9.40 -10.40
C ILE A 412 -31.56 -8.09 -10.83
N GLN A 413 -30.81 -7.00 -11.03
CA GLN A 413 -31.36 -5.72 -11.50
C GLN A 413 -31.68 -5.69 -12.99
N ASN A 414 -31.09 -6.58 -13.81
CA ASN A 414 -31.35 -6.65 -15.27
C ASN A 414 -32.43 -7.68 -15.64
N ASP A 415 -32.79 -8.57 -14.73
CA ASP A 415 -33.83 -9.62 -14.92
C ASP A 415 -35.17 -9.21 -14.29
N GLY A 416 -35.32 -8.03 -13.72
CA GLY A 416 -36.55 -7.42 -13.19
C GLY A 416 -36.95 -6.15 -13.94
#